data_0204bedc2a3eee7a80c9d9fea444f2ec
#
_entry.id   0204bedc2a3eee7a80c9d9fea444f2ec
#
_cell.length_a   1.000
_cell.length_b   1.000
_cell.length_c   1.000
_cell.angle_alpha   90.00
_cell.angle_beta   90.00
_cell.angle_gamma   90.00
#
_symmetry.space_group_name_H-M   'P 1'
#
loop_
_entity.id
_entity.type
_entity.pdbx_description
1 polymer ?
#
loop_
_entity_poly.entity_id
_entity_poly.type
_entity_poly.pdbx_seq_one_letter_code
_entity_poly.pdbx_strand_id
1 'polypeptide(L)'
;MGRTQVNTGLLRRHAAAKALVVGAALALAVPGTAYANTVSVTVKTPGATAGPGSTFSEISTHADCGSGLISGGGINQAIGTGTTSNGNKINGTSPSPDGSTEYLGTTGVVGTDVTHWLGIGGSGGAVNASFSTTPYAMCFTSNLINHTQVVMNKIAGPTTSGTVGLVVATCPANTRLLGGGARITPASVGSLKPIASFPTFNNAGHDFGQKAAADGETNPDSWAAVGWNGGGGNSNNTTYAYAICSGNNINISGTTVKVRFGEVSGPTSATAGQTVTVGCGGNDGKLVSGGAAISGGNVTTTDFTGPGSVGDHLNGSYPSDSGGTPVSDGTTTASSWTASTHTGGTSSPGTSSDVWALCADDGV
;
A
#
# COMPACT_ATOMS: atom_id res chain seq x y z
N MET A 1 -72.55 5.66 -57.66
CA MET A 1 -73.67 6.57 -57.56
C MET A 1 -73.32 7.60 -56.54
N GLY A 2 -73.40 8.85 -56.94
CA GLY A 2 -73.55 10.14 -56.24
C GLY A 2 -72.28 10.77 -55.80
N ARG A 3 -71.58 11.64 -56.51
CA ARG A 3 -71.72 13.07 -56.81
C ARG A 3 -72.27 13.86 -55.66
N THR A 4 -71.52 14.84 -55.09
CA THR A 4 -71.52 16.26 -55.47
C THR A 4 -70.77 17.07 -54.42
N GLN A 5 -69.83 17.83 -54.75
CA GLN A 5 -69.69 19.28 -55.04
C GLN A 5 -69.18 20.11 -53.84
N VAL A 6 -68.00 20.62 -54.02
CA VAL A 6 -67.51 21.99 -54.01
C VAL A 6 -68.27 23.03 -53.20
N ASN A 7 -67.62 23.67 -52.26
CA ASN A 7 -67.75 25.13 -52.14
C ASN A 7 -66.47 25.81 -51.64
N THR A 8 -66.04 26.73 -52.44
CA THR A 8 -64.93 27.67 -52.27
C THR A 8 -65.35 28.80 -51.34
N GLY A 9 -64.52 29.17 -50.39
CA GLY A 9 -64.68 30.33 -49.57
C GLY A 9 -63.33 30.99 -49.31
N LEU A 10 -62.96 31.95 -50.14
CA LEU A 10 -61.88 32.91 -49.96
C LEU A 10 -62.19 33.82 -48.79
N LEU A 11 -61.33 34.04 -47.84
CA LEU A 11 -61.22 35.32 -47.13
C LEU A 11 -59.85 35.48 -46.43
N ARG A 12 -59.08 36.34 -47.04
CA ARG A 12 -58.21 37.45 -46.52
C ARG A 12 -57.39 37.26 -45.24
N ARG A 13 -56.09 37.19 -45.46
CA ARG A 13 -54.90 37.87 -44.88
C ARG A 13 -55.15 38.70 -43.63
N HIS A 14 -54.48 38.30 -42.52
CA HIS A 14 -53.74 39.24 -41.69
C HIS A 14 -52.43 38.61 -41.30
N ALA A 15 -51.35 39.20 -41.80
CA ALA A 15 -49.96 38.87 -41.41
C ALA A 15 -49.70 39.55 -40.08
N ALA A 16 -49.53 38.77 -39.01
CA ALA A 16 -48.95 39.25 -37.78
C ALA A 16 -47.54 38.67 -37.69
N ALA A 17 -46.58 39.53 -37.96
CA ALA A 17 -45.15 39.26 -37.75
C ALA A 17 -44.88 39.12 -36.25
N LYS A 18 -44.69 37.92 -35.78
CA LYS A 18 -44.13 37.68 -34.44
C LYS A 18 -42.61 37.71 -34.56
N ALA A 19 -41.99 38.80 -34.10
CA ALA A 19 -40.58 38.92 -33.89
C ALA A 19 -40.15 37.89 -32.86
N LEU A 20 -39.41 36.86 -33.28
CA LEU A 20 -38.76 35.88 -32.43
C LEU A 20 -37.51 36.55 -31.87
N VAL A 21 -37.53 37.06 -30.66
CA VAL A 21 -36.34 37.50 -29.93
C VAL A 21 -35.62 36.20 -29.48
N VAL A 22 -34.64 35.76 -30.23
CA VAL A 22 -33.68 34.73 -29.84
C VAL A 22 -32.73 35.39 -28.85
N GLY A 23 -33.06 35.25 -27.54
CA GLY A 23 -32.11 35.56 -26.48
C GLY A 23 -31.00 34.51 -26.47
N ALA A 24 -29.84 34.85 -27.03
CA ALA A 24 -28.62 34.08 -26.83
C ALA A 24 -28.20 34.20 -25.36
N ALA A 25 -28.56 33.21 -24.54
CA ALA A 25 -27.96 33.06 -23.23
C ALA A 25 -26.49 32.67 -23.45
N LEU A 26 -25.59 33.65 -23.38
CA LEU A 26 -24.15 33.34 -23.20
C LEU A 26 -24.04 32.68 -21.81
N ALA A 27 -23.97 31.37 -21.78
CA ALA A 27 -23.43 30.64 -20.66
C ALA A 27 -21.95 31.02 -20.54
N LEU A 28 -21.64 31.96 -19.68
CA LEU A 28 -20.28 32.17 -19.19
C LEU A 28 -19.87 30.86 -18.52
N ALA A 29 -19.19 29.98 -19.26
CA ALA A 29 -18.44 28.90 -18.65
C ALA A 29 -17.36 29.59 -17.81
N VAL A 30 -17.61 29.74 -16.53
CA VAL A 30 -16.58 30.07 -15.56
C VAL A 30 -15.59 28.89 -15.68
N PRO A 31 -14.36 29.11 -16.13
CA PRO A 31 -13.37 28.04 -16.11
C PRO A 31 -13.26 27.65 -14.62
N GLY A 32 -13.73 26.45 -14.29
CA GLY A 32 -13.44 25.88 -13.00
C GLY A 32 -11.93 25.93 -12.83
N THR A 33 -11.46 26.63 -11.84
CA THR A 33 -10.04 26.59 -11.47
C THR A 33 -9.75 25.14 -11.13
N ALA A 34 -9.11 24.42 -12.04
CA ALA A 34 -8.54 23.11 -11.69
C ALA A 34 -7.54 23.38 -10.58
N TYR A 35 -7.85 22.93 -9.37
CA TYR A 35 -6.88 22.98 -8.29
C TYR A 35 -5.76 22.01 -8.62
N ALA A 36 -4.53 22.52 -8.64
CA ALA A 36 -3.37 21.66 -8.84
C ALA A 36 -3.23 20.72 -7.64
N ASN A 37 -2.86 19.47 -7.90
CA ASN A 37 -2.51 18.53 -6.84
C ASN A 37 -1.44 19.13 -5.92
N THR A 38 -1.75 19.28 -4.64
CA THR A 38 -0.84 19.85 -3.63
C THR A 38 -0.09 18.78 -2.85
N VAL A 39 -0.38 17.49 -3.09
CA VAL A 39 0.36 16.39 -2.48
C VAL A 39 1.82 16.46 -2.90
N SER A 40 2.70 16.47 -1.93
CA SER A 40 4.12 16.25 -2.15
C SER A 40 4.66 15.21 -1.17
N VAL A 41 5.65 14.45 -1.62
CA VAL A 41 6.28 13.40 -0.82
C VAL A 41 7.79 13.52 -0.98
N THR A 42 8.49 13.48 0.15
CA THR A 42 9.94 13.33 0.19
C THR A 42 10.27 12.01 0.87
N VAL A 43 11.06 11.18 0.22
CA VAL A 43 11.53 9.93 0.83
C VAL A 43 12.67 10.25 1.79
N LYS A 44 12.59 9.73 3.00
CA LYS A 44 13.65 9.81 4.01
C LYS A 44 14.19 8.43 4.31
N THR A 45 15.51 8.34 4.42
CA THR A 45 16.22 7.11 4.81
C THR A 45 17.56 7.44 5.41
N PRO A 46 17.96 6.86 6.55
CA PRO A 46 19.30 7.03 7.11
C PRO A 46 20.38 6.27 6.33
N GLY A 47 19.96 5.48 5.29
CA GLY A 47 20.82 4.53 4.64
C GLY A 47 20.79 3.14 5.27
N ALA A 48 21.68 2.27 4.81
CA ALA A 48 21.74 0.89 5.24
C ALA A 48 22.41 0.73 6.60
N THR A 49 21.78 -0.01 7.50
CA THR A 49 22.36 -0.48 8.77
C THR A 49 22.76 -1.95 8.61
N ALA A 50 23.97 -2.31 8.98
CA ALA A 50 24.46 -3.68 8.89
C ALA A 50 23.65 -4.63 9.81
N GLY A 51 23.29 -5.78 9.30
CA GLY A 51 22.61 -6.84 10.05
C GLY A 51 21.17 -7.16 9.57
N PRO A 52 20.55 -8.16 10.22
CA PRO A 52 21.00 -8.88 11.43
C PRO A 52 22.22 -9.78 11.15
N GLY A 53 23.13 -9.84 12.12
CA GLY A 53 24.42 -10.56 11.98
C GLY A 53 24.44 -11.98 12.59
N SER A 54 23.35 -12.44 13.20
CA SER A 54 23.21 -13.79 13.78
C SER A 54 21.90 -14.44 13.39
N THR A 55 21.83 -15.76 13.45
CA THR A 55 20.61 -16.51 13.19
C THR A 55 19.53 -16.20 14.23
N PHE A 56 18.26 -16.25 13.83
CA PHE A 56 17.10 -16.03 14.70
C PHE A 56 17.14 -14.69 15.47
N SER A 57 17.67 -13.66 14.81
CA SER A 57 17.80 -12.33 15.37
C SER A 57 17.12 -11.30 14.48
N GLU A 58 16.95 -10.10 15.02
CA GLU A 58 16.49 -8.95 14.25
C GLU A 58 17.32 -7.71 14.56
N ILE A 59 17.22 -6.74 13.65
CA ILE A 59 17.70 -5.39 13.83
C ILE A 59 16.56 -4.44 13.50
N SER A 60 16.36 -3.44 14.34
CA SER A 60 15.42 -2.36 14.10
C SER A 60 16.18 -1.08 13.80
N THR A 61 15.76 -0.40 12.76
CA THR A 61 16.28 0.89 12.34
C THR A 61 15.13 1.76 11.86
N HIS A 62 15.28 3.10 11.85
CA HIS A 62 14.18 3.99 11.50
C HIS A 62 14.59 5.06 10.51
N ALA A 63 13.59 5.55 9.78
CA ALA A 63 13.66 6.78 9.00
C ALA A 63 12.76 7.83 9.65
N ASP A 64 13.17 9.12 9.59
CA ASP A 64 12.55 10.22 10.28
C ASP A 64 12.20 11.36 9.32
N CYS A 65 10.96 11.81 9.34
CA CYS A 65 10.45 12.95 8.59
C CYS A 65 10.69 14.31 9.28
N GLY A 66 11.33 14.34 10.45
CA GLY A 66 11.49 15.55 11.24
C GLY A 66 10.14 16.09 11.70
N SER A 67 9.74 17.25 11.20
CA SER A 67 8.43 17.86 11.50
C SER A 67 7.33 17.49 10.52
N GLY A 68 7.61 16.69 9.50
CA GLY A 68 6.62 16.26 8.49
C GLY A 68 5.80 15.05 8.96
N LEU A 69 4.64 14.86 8.34
CA LEU A 69 3.80 13.67 8.56
C LEU A 69 4.34 12.50 7.76
N ILE A 70 4.10 11.27 8.23
CA ILE A 70 4.27 10.09 7.39
C ILE A 70 2.96 9.70 6.73
N SER A 71 3.00 9.34 5.46
CA SER A 71 1.90 8.64 4.76
C SER A 71 2.08 7.12 4.78
N GLY A 72 3.27 6.65 5.03
CA GLY A 72 3.66 5.25 5.09
C GLY A 72 5.17 5.12 5.08
N GLY A 73 5.65 3.94 4.77
CA GLY A 73 7.07 3.67 4.63
C GLY A 73 7.35 2.24 4.24
N GLY A 74 8.62 1.93 4.13
CA GLY A 74 9.08 0.65 3.62
C GLY A 74 10.37 0.19 4.25
N ILE A 75 10.84 -0.94 3.74
CA ILE A 75 12.09 -1.57 4.15
C ILE A 75 12.72 -2.29 2.95
N ASN A 76 14.03 -2.21 2.85
CA ASN A 76 14.82 -3.07 1.99
C ASN A 76 15.85 -3.80 2.83
N GLN A 77 15.78 -5.12 2.82
CA GLN A 77 16.77 -5.96 3.46
C GLN A 77 17.66 -6.59 2.40
N ALA A 78 18.71 -5.88 2.06
CA ALA A 78 19.62 -6.29 1.01
C ALA A 78 20.46 -7.50 1.42
N ILE A 79 20.57 -8.44 0.49
CA ILE A 79 21.55 -9.52 0.52
C ILE A 79 22.80 -8.96 -0.15
N GLY A 80 23.91 -8.85 0.54
CA GLY A 80 25.16 -8.38 -0.07
C GLY A 80 25.53 -9.19 -1.33
N THR A 81 26.25 -8.57 -2.25
CA THR A 81 26.68 -9.22 -3.50
C THR A 81 27.50 -10.48 -3.23
N GLY A 82 27.25 -11.53 -3.99
CA GLY A 82 27.97 -12.80 -3.91
C GLY A 82 27.52 -13.75 -2.81
N THR A 83 26.35 -13.50 -2.21
CA THR A 83 25.82 -14.36 -1.14
C THR A 83 24.61 -15.14 -1.61
N THR A 84 24.53 -16.40 -1.20
CA THR A 84 23.41 -17.31 -1.46
C THR A 84 22.55 -17.53 -0.21
N SER A 85 22.71 -16.69 0.80
CA SER A 85 21.94 -16.85 2.03
C SER A 85 20.48 -16.48 1.79
N ASN A 86 19.62 -17.41 2.11
CA ASN A 86 18.18 -17.34 2.01
C ASN A 86 17.52 -17.15 3.39
N GLY A 87 18.27 -16.70 4.37
CA GLY A 87 17.79 -16.57 5.74
C GLY A 87 17.36 -15.18 6.14
N ASN A 88 17.77 -14.13 5.41
CA ASN A 88 17.34 -12.77 5.74
C ASN A 88 15.92 -12.52 5.24
N LYS A 89 15.15 -11.79 6.01
CA LYS A 89 13.73 -11.56 5.78
C LYS A 89 13.28 -10.27 6.46
N ILE A 90 12.16 -9.73 6.04
CA ILE A 90 11.48 -8.69 6.78
C ILE A 90 10.82 -9.33 8.02
N ASN A 91 11.00 -8.74 9.20
CA ASN A 91 10.23 -9.05 10.41
C ASN A 91 9.16 -8.00 10.70
N GLY A 92 9.32 -6.81 10.15
CA GLY A 92 8.31 -5.76 10.27
C GLY A 92 8.67 -4.50 9.50
N THR A 93 7.64 -3.75 9.22
CA THR A 93 7.68 -2.37 8.74
C THR A 93 6.49 -1.66 9.35
N SER A 94 6.70 -0.61 10.15
CA SER A 94 5.65 -0.03 10.98
C SER A 94 5.92 1.42 11.36
N PRO A 95 4.87 2.23 11.63
CA PRO A 95 5.03 3.53 12.24
C PRO A 95 5.56 3.42 13.66
N SER A 96 6.23 4.47 14.14
CA SER A 96 6.75 4.57 15.49
C SER A 96 6.54 5.97 16.06
N PRO A 97 6.28 6.10 17.38
CA PRO A 97 6.15 7.41 18.01
C PRO A 97 7.50 8.16 18.13
N ASP A 98 8.61 7.43 18.19
CA ASP A 98 9.93 7.99 18.54
C ASP A 98 11.10 7.36 17.78
N GLY A 99 10.83 6.51 16.78
CA GLY A 99 11.86 5.80 16.01
C GLY A 99 12.45 4.56 16.70
N SER A 100 11.99 4.22 17.90
CA SER A 100 12.47 3.06 18.65
C SER A 100 11.34 2.18 19.21
N THR A 101 10.22 2.79 19.57
CA THR A 101 9.08 2.14 20.18
C THR A 101 8.12 1.61 19.12
N GLU A 102 7.69 0.35 19.28
CA GLU A 102 6.66 -0.28 18.45
C GLU A 102 5.28 -0.14 19.08
N TYR A 103 4.24 0.05 18.27
CA TYR A 103 2.85 0.00 18.72
C TYR A 103 2.38 -1.47 18.80
N LEU A 104 2.56 -2.11 19.95
CA LEU A 104 2.19 -3.52 20.20
C LEU A 104 1.07 -3.67 21.24
N GLY A 105 0.56 -2.58 21.78
CA GLY A 105 -0.41 -2.53 22.88
C GLY A 105 -1.85 -2.84 22.47
N THR A 106 -2.76 -1.94 22.83
CA THR A 106 -4.20 -1.98 22.51
C THR A 106 -4.47 -1.67 21.06
N THR A 107 -5.50 -2.28 20.49
CA THR A 107 -5.99 -2.02 19.13
C THR A 107 -6.77 -0.71 19.03
N GLY A 108 -6.92 -0.18 17.82
CA GLY A 108 -7.60 1.08 17.53
C GLY A 108 -6.61 2.18 17.14
N VAL A 109 -6.96 3.43 17.33
CA VAL A 109 -6.06 4.58 17.11
C VAL A 109 -5.01 4.60 18.21
N VAL A 110 -3.75 4.41 17.83
CA VAL A 110 -2.62 4.27 18.76
C VAL A 110 -1.62 5.42 18.71
N GLY A 111 -1.71 6.27 17.68
CA GLY A 111 -0.85 7.44 17.51
C GLY A 111 -1.46 8.46 16.55
N THR A 112 -1.01 9.70 16.66
CA THR A 112 -1.38 10.81 15.76
C THR A 112 -0.13 11.55 15.35
N ASP A 113 -0.10 12.03 14.11
CA ASP A 113 0.96 12.88 13.54
C ASP A 113 2.38 12.32 13.77
N VAL A 114 2.51 11.00 13.64
CA VAL A 114 3.81 10.33 13.80
C VAL A 114 4.75 10.70 12.65
N THR A 115 6.04 10.78 12.96
CA THR A 115 7.06 11.21 12.02
C THR A 115 8.10 10.12 11.72
N HIS A 116 8.08 9.01 12.45
CA HIS A 116 9.06 7.93 12.33
C HIS A 116 8.47 6.66 11.73
N TRP A 117 9.29 5.97 10.94
CA TRP A 117 8.99 4.67 10.37
C TRP A 117 10.09 3.67 10.69
N LEU A 118 9.72 2.53 11.27
CA LEU A 118 10.63 1.42 11.56
C LEU A 118 10.75 0.48 10.37
N GLY A 119 11.97 0.09 10.06
CA GLY A 119 12.29 -1.08 9.27
C GLY A 119 12.94 -2.13 10.17
N ILE A 120 12.33 -3.30 10.26
CA ILE A 120 12.79 -4.38 11.13
C ILE A 120 13.20 -5.56 10.27
N GLY A 121 14.51 -5.70 10.09
CA GLY A 121 15.11 -6.81 9.39
C GLY A 121 15.29 -8.01 10.30
N GLY A 122 15.06 -9.21 9.79
CA GLY A 122 15.18 -10.45 10.53
C GLY A 122 16.06 -11.48 9.83
N SER A 123 16.50 -12.48 10.57
CA SER A 123 17.17 -13.64 10.03
C SER A 123 16.47 -14.94 10.45
N GLY A 124 16.48 -15.91 9.54
CA GLY A 124 16.12 -17.30 9.82
C GLY A 124 17.31 -18.13 10.29
N GLY A 125 17.31 -19.40 9.93
CA GLY A 125 18.38 -20.37 10.28
C GLY A 125 19.70 -20.19 9.53
N ALA A 126 19.75 -19.34 8.50
CA ALA A 126 20.94 -18.98 7.78
C ALA A 126 21.15 -17.47 7.83
N VAL A 127 22.36 -17.02 8.06
CA VAL A 127 22.71 -15.61 8.13
C VAL A 127 23.98 -15.35 7.32
N ASN A 128 24.08 -14.17 6.76
CA ASN A 128 25.30 -13.69 6.10
C ASN A 128 25.72 -12.37 6.72
N ALA A 129 27.00 -12.19 6.97
CA ALA A 129 27.57 -10.98 7.52
C ALA A 129 27.38 -9.73 6.64
N SER A 130 27.01 -9.90 5.37
CA SER A 130 26.74 -8.82 4.42
C SER A 130 25.28 -8.34 4.40
N PHE A 131 24.42 -8.86 5.26
CA PHE A 131 23.04 -8.38 5.36
C PHE A 131 23.01 -6.93 5.83
N SER A 132 22.11 -6.17 5.25
CA SER A 132 21.81 -4.82 5.70
C SER A 132 20.33 -4.53 5.63
N THR A 133 19.87 -3.67 6.53
CA THR A 133 18.49 -3.23 6.65
C THR A 133 18.41 -1.74 6.41
N THR A 134 17.58 -1.31 5.45
CA THR A 134 17.37 0.10 5.11
C THR A 134 15.89 0.44 5.29
N PRO A 135 15.53 1.31 6.22
CA PRO A 135 14.15 1.80 6.38
C PRO A 135 13.90 2.98 5.45
N TYR A 136 12.64 3.17 5.07
CA TYR A 136 12.17 4.32 4.29
C TYR A 136 10.93 4.91 4.94
N ALA A 137 10.88 6.23 5.10
CA ALA A 137 9.68 6.97 5.46
C ALA A 137 9.22 7.81 4.26
N MET A 138 7.92 7.77 3.99
CA MET A 138 7.27 8.61 2.99
C MET A 138 6.77 9.87 3.69
N CYS A 139 7.56 10.94 3.63
CA CYS A 139 7.28 12.22 4.29
C CYS A 139 6.31 13.03 3.43
N PHE A 140 5.11 13.17 3.93
CA PHE A 140 3.95 13.64 3.19
C PHE A 140 3.56 15.06 3.58
N THR A 141 3.16 15.86 2.60
CA THR A 141 2.49 17.14 2.79
C THR A 141 1.33 17.28 1.80
N SER A 142 0.24 17.89 2.25
CA SER A 142 -0.95 18.22 1.45
C SER A 142 -1.64 19.45 2.02
N ASN A 143 -2.31 20.23 1.19
CA ASN A 143 -3.14 21.34 1.67
C ASN A 143 -4.47 20.87 2.29
N LEU A 144 -4.90 19.64 1.99
CA LEU A 144 -6.13 19.07 2.50
C LEU A 144 -5.92 18.18 3.72
N ILE A 145 -4.80 17.45 3.78
CA ILE A 145 -4.48 16.52 4.87
C ILE A 145 -3.31 17.08 5.66
N ASN A 146 -3.60 17.68 6.81
CA ASN A 146 -2.62 18.26 7.70
C ASN A 146 -2.44 17.51 9.03
N HIS A 147 -3.18 16.40 9.21
CA HIS A 147 -3.09 15.50 10.34
C HIS A 147 -3.20 14.06 9.88
N THR A 148 -2.52 13.16 10.55
CA THR A 148 -2.61 11.71 10.35
C THR A 148 -2.88 10.99 11.66
N GLN A 149 -3.37 9.76 11.55
CA GLN A 149 -3.53 8.86 12.68
C GLN A 149 -3.07 7.45 12.31
N VAL A 150 -2.50 6.77 13.29
CA VAL A 150 -2.11 5.36 13.19
C VAL A 150 -3.20 4.52 13.78
N VAL A 151 -3.77 3.62 12.97
CA VAL A 151 -4.68 2.58 13.45
C VAL A 151 -3.93 1.26 13.49
N MET A 152 -3.99 0.55 14.59
CA MET A 152 -3.38 -0.76 14.75
C MET A 152 -4.44 -1.80 15.08
N ASN A 153 -4.31 -2.97 14.45
CA ASN A 153 -5.05 -4.17 14.83
C ASN A 153 -4.10 -5.36 14.90
N LYS A 154 -4.48 -6.41 15.65
CA LYS A 154 -3.65 -7.60 15.85
C LYS A 154 -4.46 -8.85 16.04
N ILE A 155 -3.87 -9.98 15.68
CA ILE A 155 -4.38 -11.32 16.00
C ILE A 155 -3.26 -12.19 16.59
N ALA A 156 -3.63 -13.14 17.41
CA ALA A 156 -2.74 -14.24 17.78
C ALA A 156 -2.54 -15.19 16.60
N GLY A 157 -1.34 -15.69 16.42
CA GLY A 157 -1.03 -16.62 15.35
C GLY A 157 -0.32 -15.98 14.14
N PRO A 158 -0.02 -16.78 13.10
CA PRO A 158 -0.34 -18.22 12.96
C PRO A 158 0.53 -19.12 13.85
N THR A 159 -0.08 -20.15 14.44
CA THR A 159 0.61 -21.05 15.40
C THR A 159 1.10 -22.36 14.77
N THR A 160 0.55 -22.72 13.62
CA THR A 160 0.87 -23.96 12.88
C THR A 160 1.81 -23.66 11.72
N SER A 161 2.80 -24.51 11.52
CA SER A 161 3.69 -24.43 10.36
C SER A 161 2.94 -24.48 9.03
N GLY A 162 3.30 -23.62 8.08
CA GLY A 162 2.67 -23.55 6.77
C GLY A 162 1.28 -22.90 6.78
N THR A 163 0.94 -22.14 7.82
CA THR A 163 -0.34 -21.41 7.89
C THR A 163 -0.15 -19.91 7.92
N VAL A 164 -1.16 -19.19 7.43
CA VAL A 164 -1.26 -17.73 7.46
C VAL A 164 -2.14 -17.26 8.60
N GLY A 165 -1.87 -16.05 9.09
CA GLY A 165 -2.74 -15.28 9.96
C GLY A 165 -2.91 -13.89 9.39
N LEU A 166 -4.11 -13.57 8.89
CA LEU A 166 -4.42 -12.26 8.31
C LEU A 166 -5.15 -11.39 9.32
N VAL A 167 -4.72 -10.14 9.42
CA VAL A 167 -5.35 -9.12 10.26
C VAL A 167 -5.49 -7.82 9.47
N VAL A 168 -6.57 -7.09 9.73
CA VAL A 168 -6.93 -5.85 9.02
C VAL A 168 -7.02 -4.70 10.01
N ALA A 169 -6.33 -3.59 9.72
CA ALA A 169 -6.48 -2.31 10.39
C ALA A 169 -7.32 -1.39 9.51
N THR A 170 -8.48 -0.96 9.99
CA THR A 170 -9.46 -0.16 9.23
C THR A 170 -9.42 1.30 9.69
N CYS A 171 -9.29 2.21 8.76
CA CYS A 171 -9.36 3.65 9.01
C CYS A 171 -10.74 4.06 9.53
N PRO A 172 -10.81 5.02 10.45
CA PRO A 172 -12.08 5.56 10.89
C PRO A 172 -12.91 6.12 9.73
N ALA A 173 -14.23 6.10 9.90
CA ALA A 173 -15.15 6.66 8.90
C ALA A 173 -14.76 8.11 8.55
N ASN A 174 -14.92 8.48 7.29
CA ASN A 174 -14.59 9.80 6.76
C ASN A 174 -13.10 10.18 6.84
N THR A 175 -12.21 9.21 6.89
CA THR A 175 -10.76 9.40 6.72
C THR A 175 -10.26 8.68 5.45
N ARG A 176 -9.04 8.96 5.02
CA ARG A 176 -8.38 8.32 3.87
C ARG A 176 -7.24 7.45 4.35
N LEU A 177 -7.18 6.24 3.84
CA LEU A 177 -5.98 5.42 3.95
C LEU A 177 -4.87 6.04 3.09
N LEU A 178 -3.71 6.28 3.69
CA LEU A 178 -2.52 6.80 3.00
C LEU A 178 -1.47 5.72 2.82
N GLY A 179 -1.44 4.73 3.70
CA GLY A 179 -0.48 3.63 3.67
C GLY A 179 -0.61 2.73 4.88
N GLY A 180 0.37 1.85 5.06
CA GLY A 180 0.36 0.97 6.22
C GLY A 180 1.58 0.07 6.29
N GLY A 181 1.55 -0.87 7.24
CA GLY A 181 2.64 -1.78 7.51
C GLY A 181 2.22 -3.06 8.21
N ALA A 182 3.18 -3.94 8.42
CA ALA A 182 3.00 -5.24 9.04
C ALA A 182 4.12 -5.56 10.03
N ARG A 183 3.81 -6.31 11.07
CA ARG A 183 4.78 -6.81 12.05
C ARG A 183 4.35 -8.19 12.55
N ILE A 184 5.31 -9.05 12.83
CA ILE A 184 5.07 -10.30 13.57
C ILE A 184 6.07 -10.41 14.72
N THR A 185 5.60 -10.88 15.87
CA THR A 185 6.41 -11.09 17.07
C THR A 185 6.22 -12.52 17.59
N PRO A 186 7.17 -13.08 18.36
CA PRO A 186 8.47 -12.54 18.73
C PRO A 186 9.52 -12.73 17.64
N ALA A 187 10.55 -11.89 17.67
CA ALA A 187 11.68 -11.93 16.76
C ALA A 187 12.54 -13.19 16.85
N SER A 188 12.61 -13.78 18.01
CA SER A 188 13.47 -14.95 18.32
C SER A 188 13.04 -16.24 17.61
N VAL A 189 11.91 -16.23 16.90
CA VAL A 189 11.44 -17.38 16.14
C VAL A 189 11.72 -17.16 14.66
N GLY A 190 12.78 -17.75 14.16
CA GLY A 190 13.24 -17.53 12.80
C GLY A 190 12.28 -17.96 11.70
N SER A 191 11.28 -18.79 12.00
CA SER A 191 10.23 -19.18 11.05
C SER A 191 9.10 -18.16 10.90
N LEU A 192 8.93 -17.25 11.87
CA LEU A 192 7.90 -16.22 11.85
C LEU A 192 8.32 -15.04 10.99
N LYS A 193 7.42 -14.56 10.15
CA LYS A 193 7.65 -13.41 9.26
C LYS A 193 6.33 -12.87 8.72
N PRO A 194 6.16 -11.58 8.48
CA PRO A 194 5.11 -11.11 7.59
C PRO A 194 5.46 -11.52 6.16
N ILE A 195 4.49 -12.06 5.44
CA ILE A 195 4.60 -12.39 4.01
C ILE A 195 3.78 -11.47 3.13
N ALA A 196 2.91 -10.66 3.73
CA ALA A 196 2.15 -9.67 3.00
C ALA A 196 1.81 -8.46 3.87
N SER A 197 1.73 -7.31 3.20
CA SER A 197 1.32 -6.03 3.74
C SER A 197 0.72 -5.23 2.58
N PHE A 198 -0.62 -5.01 2.56
CA PHE A 198 -1.30 -4.50 1.37
C PHE A 198 -2.57 -3.70 1.68
N PRO A 199 -2.96 -2.75 0.79
CA PRO A 199 -4.23 -2.04 0.90
C PRO A 199 -5.41 -2.96 0.55
N THR A 200 -6.54 -2.75 1.25
CA THR A 200 -7.78 -3.51 1.05
C THR A 200 -9.00 -2.68 1.44
N PHE A 201 -10.17 -3.29 1.38
CA PHE A 201 -11.43 -2.70 1.84
C PHE A 201 -12.08 -3.60 2.88
N ASN A 202 -12.59 -3.00 3.96
CA ASN A 202 -13.37 -3.71 4.97
C ASN A 202 -14.84 -3.82 4.56
N ASN A 203 -15.10 -4.49 3.44
CA ASN A 203 -16.44 -4.72 2.91
C ASN A 203 -16.60 -6.12 2.31
N ALA A 204 -17.84 -6.50 1.99
CA ALA A 204 -18.14 -7.82 1.45
C ALA A 204 -17.52 -8.09 0.07
N GLY A 205 -17.23 -7.06 -0.74
CA GLY A 205 -16.58 -7.24 -2.04
C GLY A 205 -15.14 -7.74 -1.92
N HIS A 206 -14.47 -7.36 -0.84
CA HIS A 206 -13.10 -7.77 -0.52
C HIS A 206 -13.05 -8.79 0.63
N ASP A 207 -14.18 -9.45 0.89
CA ASP A 207 -14.33 -10.40 2.00
C ASP A 207 -13.73 -9.89 3.32
N PHE A 208 -14.09 -8.63 3.64
CA PHE A 208 -13.65 -7.92 4.85
C PHE A 208 -12.13 -7.88 5.03
N GLY A 209 -11.41 -7.68 3.92
CA GLY A 209 -9.97 -7.51 3.90
C GLY A 209 -9.17 -8.77 3.57
N GLN A 210 -9.83 -9.89 3.28
CA GLN A 210 -9.15 -11.11 2.84
C GLN A 210 -8.61 -10.99 1.41
N LYS A 211 -9.22 -10.13 0.58
CA LYS A 211 -8.77 -9.81 -0.78
C LYS A 211 -8.11 -8.45 -0.81
N ALA A 212 -6.99 -8.37 -1.50
CA ALA A 212 -6.30 -7.12 -1.70
C ALA A 212 -7.06 -6.18 -2.66
N ALA A 213 -6.83 -4.89 -2.54
CA ALA A 213 -7.32 -3.93 -3.51
C ALA A 213 -6.69 -4.17 -4.90
N ALA A 214 -7.51 -4.11 -5.93
CA ALA A 214 -7.12 -4.35 -7.33
C ALA A 214 -6.58 -3.08 -8.00
N ASP A 215 -5.93 -3.25 -9.15
CA ASP A 215 -5.43 -2.13 -9.95
C ASP A 215 -6.56 -1.18 -10.36
N GLY A 216 -6.36 0.10 -10.14
CA GLY A 216 -7.30 1.16 -10.49
C GLY A 216 -8.39 1.42 -9.45
N GLU A 217 -8.56 0.60 -8.42
CA GLU A 217 -9.47 0.90 -7.33
C GLU A 217 -9.05 2.15 -6.57
N THR A 218 -10.02 2.83 -5.98
CA THR A 218 -9.80 4.13 -5.33
C THR A 218 -10.30 4.13 -3.90
N ASN A 219 -9.59 4.86 -3.06
CA ASN A 219 -9.92 5.09 -1.66
C ASN A 219 -10.11 3.79 -0.85
N PRO A 220 -9.13 2.88 -0.85
CA PRO A 220 -9.16 1.79 0.09
C PRO A 220 -9.28 2.35 1.52
N ASP A 221 -9.96 1.63 2.39
CA ASP A 221 -10.24 2.07 3.76
C ASP A 221 -9.46 1.28 4.81
N SER A 222 -8.72 0.27 4.40
CA SER A 222 -8.09 -0.68 5.30
C SER A 222 -6.72 -1.14 4.80
N TRP A 223 -5.90 -1.56 5.74
CA TRP A 223 -4.61 -2.19 5.49
C TRP A 223 -4.57 -3.59 6.10
N ALA A 224 -4.23 -4.58 5.30
CA ALA A 224 -4.06 -5.96 5.73
C ALA A 224 -2.58 -6.30 5.94
N ALA A 225 -2.33 -7.11 6.95
CA ALA A 225 -1.05 -7.75 7.20
C ALA A 225 -1.25 -9.26 7.34
N VAL A 226 -0.34 -10.04 6.73
CA VAL A 226 -0.38 -11.49 6.79
C VAL A 226 0.88 -12.01 7.44
N GLY A 227 0.73 -12.62 8.61
CA GLY A 227 1.79 -13.36 9.27
C GLY A 227 1.89 -14.77 8.72
N TRP A 228 3.09 -15.30 8.69
CA TRP A 228 3.43 -16.64 8.22
C TRP A 228 4.27 -17.40 9.24
N ASN A 229 3.92 -18.63 9.46
CA ASN A 229 4.74 -19.55 10.23
C ASN A 229 5.43 -20.54 9.30
N GLY A 230 6.68 -20.27 9.00
CA GLY A 230 7.41 -20.94 7.93
C GLY A 230 8.07 -22.28 8.27
N GLY A 231 8.03 -22.78 9.50
CA GLY A 231 8.79 -24.01 9.72
C GLY A 231 8.71 -24.69 11.08
N GLY A 232 8.50 -23.97 12.13
CA GLY A 232 8.33 -24.55 13.47
C GLY A 232 7.06 -24.02 14.10
N GLY A 233 6.19 -24.88 14.58
CA GLY A 233 5.02 -24.42 15.31
C GLY A 233 5.45 -23.51 16.46
N ASN A 234 4.80 -22.37 16.62
CA ASN A 234 5.00 -21.47 17.75
C ASN A 234 3.65 -21.00 18.25
N SER A 235 3.34 -21.29 19.51
CA SER A 235 2.05 -20.95 20.12
C SER A 235 1.95 -19.49 20.59
N ASN A 236 3.07 -18.78 20.68
CA ASN A 236 3.14 -17.43 21.24
C ASN A 236 3.61 -16.43 20.19
N ASN A 237 2.81 -16.24 19.13
CA ASN A 237 3.10 -15.19 18.16
C ASN A 237 1.88 -14.31 17.95
N THR A 238 2.14 -13.11 17.43
CA THR A 238 1.11 -12.13 17.14
C THR A 238 1.45 -11.44 15.82
N THR A 239 0.46 -11.33 14.94
CA THR A 239 0.52 -10.57 13.71
C THR A 239 -0.18 -9.22 13.90
N TYR A 240 0.46 -8.14 13.46
CA TYR A 240 -0.02 -6.76 13.58
C TYR A 240 -0.16 -6.14 12.20
N ALA A 241 -1.27 -5.45 11.97
CA ALA A 241 -1.49 -4.55 10.85
C ALA A 241 -1.51 -3.11 11.33
N TYR A 242 -0.91 -2.21 10.55
CA TYR A 242 -0.93 -0.77 10.78
C TYR A 242 -1.51 -0.08 9.57
N ALA A 243 -2.47 0.82 9.77
CA ALA A 243 -2.96 1.73 8.75
C ALA A 243 -2.58 3.16 9.12
N ILE A 244 -2.04 3.90 8.16
CA ILE A 244 -1.87 5.35 8.26
C ILE A 244 -3.06 5.98 7.59
N CYS A 245 -3.87 6.65 8.37
CA CYS A 245 -5.10 7.30 7.93
C CYS A 245 -4.96 8.81 8.04
N SER A 246 -5.67 9.56 7.20
CA SER A 246 -5.82 11.00 7.42
C SER A 246 -6.47 11.26 8.78
N GLY A 247 -6.21 12.40 9.38
CA GLY A 247 -6.80 12.77 10.67
C GLY A 247 -8.32 12.94 10.59
N ASN A 248 -8.96 12.90 11.75
CA ASN A 248 -10.39 13.21 11.88
C ASN A 248 -10.63 14.72 11.66
N ASN A 249 -11.85 15.06 11.24
CA ASN A 249 -12.33 16.46 11.09
C ASN A 249 -11.60 17.29 10.02
N ILE A 250 -10.94 16.65 9.06
CA ILE A 250 -10.41 17.31 7.87
C ILE A 250 -11.31 17.04 6.66
N ASN A 251 -11.36 17.99 5.74
CA ASN A 251 -12.11 17.81 4.50
C ASN A 251 -11.28 16.99 3.50
N ILE A 252 -11.65 15.73 3.35
CA ILE A 252 -11.00 14.80 2.42
C ILE A 252 -11.76 14.61 1.11
N SER A 253 -12.83 15.38 0.86
CA SER A 253 -13.68 15.20 -0.33
C SER A 253 -12.91 15.42 -1.65
N GLY A 254 -11.89 16.27 -1.62
CA GLY A 254 -11.00 16.52 -2.77
C GLY A 254 -9.81 15.54 -2.87
N THR A 255 -9.64 14.62 -1.91
CA THR A 255 -8.51 13.68 -1.93
C THR A 255 -8.93 12.34 -2.48
N THR A 256 -8.23 11.87 -3.49
CA THR A 256 -8.35 10.52 -4.03
C THR A 256 -7.04 9.76 -3.81
N VAL A 257 -7.14 8.55 -3.29
CA VAL A 257 -6.01 7.60 -3.20
C VAL A 257 -6.30 6.44 -4.14
N LYS A 258 -5.53 6.35 -5.21
CA LYS A 258 -5.67 5.31 -6.23
C LYS A 258 -4.68 4.19 -5.98
N VAL A 259 -5.15 2.97 -6.13
CA VAL A 259 -4.33 1.75 -6.03
C VAL A 259 -3.75 1.42 -7.40
N ARG A 260 -2.47 1.12 -7.44
CA ARG A 260 -1.82 0.46 -8.57
C ARG A 260 -1.30 -0.88 -8.09
N PHE A 261 -1.52 -1.91 -8.88
CA PHE A 261 -1.18 -3.29 -8.54
C PHE A 261 -0.38 -3.95 -9.66
N GLY A 262 0.60 -4.77 -9.28
CA GLY A 262 1.37 -5.62 -10.17
C GLY A 262 1.63 -6.98 -9.55
N GLU A 263 1.49 -8.04 -10.35
CA GLU A 263 1.77 -9.42 -9.98
C GLU A 263 2.67 -10.07 -11.04
N VAL A 264 3.65 -10.81 -10.60
CA VAL A 264 4.46 -11.68 -11.47
C VAL A 264 4.60 -13.06 -10.82
N SER A 265 4.85 -14.08 -11.63
CA SER A 265 5.23 -15.39 -11.09
C SER A 265 6.38 -15.22 -10.11
N GLY A 266 6.22 -15.73 -8.92
CA GLY A 266 7.19 -15.60 -7.84
C GLY A 266 8.43 -16.42 -8.06
N PRO A 267 9.41 -16.33 -7.14
CA PRO A 267 10.57 -17.22 -7.20
C PRO A 267 10.09 -18.66 -6.98
N THR A 268 10.39 -19.54 -7.93
CA THR A 268 9.94 -20.94 -7.89
C THR A 268 11.04 -21.92 -7.59
N SER A 269 12.31 -21.54 -7.83
CA SER A 269 13.47 -22.39 -7.54
C SER A 269 14.01 -22.11 -6.13
N ALA A 270 14.58 -23.12 -5.50
CA ALA A 270 15.26 -22.96 -4.22
C ALA A 270 16.29 -21.82 -4.26
N THR A 271 16.32 -20.99 -3.24
CA THR A 271 17.21 -19.83 -3.09
C THR A 271 17.10 -18.77 -4.19
N ALA A 272 16.02 -18.77 -4.96
CA ALA A 272 15.77 -17.74 -5.98
C ALA A 272 15.10 -16.53 -5.37
N GLY A 273 15.34 -15.36 -5.97
CA GLY A 273 14.66 -14.11 -5.68
C GLY A 273 13.91 -13.58 -6.89
N GLN A 274 12.89 -12.77 -6.64
CA GLN A 274 12.09 -12.09 -7.64
C GLN A 274 11.83 -10.66 -7.19
N THR A 275 11.80 -9.73 -8.14
CA THR A 275 11.35 -8.35 -7.90
C THR A 275 10.20 -8.00 -8.83
N VAL A 276 9.27 -7.23 -8.33
CA VAL A 276 8.16 -6.66 -9.11
C VAL A 276 7.98 -5.20 -8.71
N THR A 277 7.73 -4.34 -9.70
CA THR A 277 7.63 -2.89 -9.52
C THR A 277 6.35 -2.38 -10.18
N VAL A 278 5.63 -1.51 -9.48
CA VAL A 278 4.47 -0.79 -10.03
C VAL A 278 4.58 0.69 -9.70
N GLY A 279 4.14 1.55 -10.60
CA GLY A 279 4.27 2.99 -10.43
C GLY A 279 2.95 3.73 -10.52
N CYS A 280 2.93 4.94 -9.94
CA CYS A 280 1.90 5.94 -10.16
C CYS A 280 2.04 6.52 -11.56
N GLY A 281 1.02 6.38 -12.38
CA GLY A 281 0.96 6.99 -13.71
C GLY A 281 0.78 8.51 -13.64
N GLY A 282 0.94 9.19 -14.79
CA GLY A 282 0.91 10.66 -14.84
C GLY A 282 -0.36 11.32 -14.27
N ASN A 283 -1.48 10.61 -14.25
CA ASN A 283 -2.78 11.11 -13.74
C ASN A 283 -3.22 10.40 -12.46
N ASP A 284 -2.35 9.67 -11.79
CA ASP A 284 -2.71 8.92 -10.58
C ASP A 284 -2.39 9.69 -9.29
N GLY A 285 -1.69 10.81 -9.40
CA GLY A 285 -1.19 11.56 -8.25
C GLY A 285 0.24 11.18 -7.85
N LYS A 286 0.60 11.44 -6.61
CA LYS A 286 1.94 11.19 -6.05
C LYS A 286 1.98 9.87 -5.31
N LEU A 287 3.07 9.12 -5.44
CA LEU A 287 3.32 7.95 -4.62
C LEU A 287 3.37 8.34 -3.15
N VAL A 288 2.45 7.85 -2.33
CA VAL A 288 2.40 8.14 -0.89
C VAL A 288 2.79 6.93 -0.04
N SER A 289 2.63 5.73 -0.56
CA SER A 289 3.00 4.49 0.13
C SER A 289 2.93 3.31 -0.85
N GLY A 290 3.18 2.12 -0.35
CA GLY A 290 2.95 0.88 -1.08
C GLY A 290 3.06 -0.34 -0.20
N GLY A 291 2.78 -1.48 -0.79
CA GLY A 291 2.75 -2.78 -0.14
C GLY A 291 3.43 -3.86 -0.96
N ALA A 292 3.65 -5.00 -0.35
CA ALA A 292 4.26 -6.16 -0.98
C ALA A 292 3.66 -7.46 -0.45
N ALA A 293 3.63 -8.50 -1.28
CA ALA A 293 3.34 -9.84 -0.82
C ALA A 293 4.16 -10.90 -1.58
N ILE A 294 4.33 -12.03 -0.93
CA ILE A 294 4.62 -13.30 -1.56
C ILE A 294 3.45 -14.23 -1.22
N SER A 295 2.77 -14.73 -2.23
CA SER A 295 1.45 -15.35 -2.09
C SER A 295 1.29 -16.59 -2.95
N GLY A 296 0.11 -17.23 -2.85
CA GLY A 296 -0.33 -18.28 -3.78
C GLY A 296 -0.95 -17.74 -5.07
N GLY A 297 -0.91 -16.42 -5.30
CA GLY A 297 -1.47 -15.75 -6.49
C GLY A 297 -2.94 -15.36 -6.36
N ASN A 298 -3.42 -14.56 -7.33
CA ASN A 298 -4.81 -14.12 -7.45
C ASN A 298 -5.35 -13.33 -6.23
N VAL A 299 -4.48 -12.64 -5.51
CA VAL A 299 -4.77 -11.98 -4.23
C VAL A 299 -5.84 -10.88 -4.30
N THR A 300 -6.13 -10.35 -5.50
CA THR A 300 -7.16 -9.34 -5.72
C THR A 300 -8.53 -9.93 -6.06
N THR A 301 -8.59 -11.20 -6.42
CA THR A 301 -9.85 -11.87 -6.87
C THR A 301 -10.30 -12.99 -5.94
N THR A 302 -9.37 -13.56 -5.19
CA THR A 302 -9.63 -14.61 -4.19
C THR A 302 -9.08 -14.20 -2.84
N ASP A 303 -9.50 -14.84 -1.78
CA ASP A 303 -8.94 -14.66 -0.45
C ASP A 303 -7.45 -14.99 -0.46
N PHE A 304 -6.69 -14.26 0.33
CA PHE A 304 -5.24 -14.43 0.41
C PHE A 304 -4.86 -15.87 0.79
N THR A 305 -4.01 -16.46 -0.02
CA THR A 305 -3.43 -17.79 0.25
C THR A 305 -1.92 -17.69 0.42
N GLY A 306 -1.36 -18.53 1.28
CA GLY A 306 0.09 -18.59 1.49
C GLY A 306 0.82 -19.11 0.25
N PRO A 307 2.13 -18.80 0.14
CA PRO A 307 2.97 -19.26 -0.98
C PRO A 307 3.22 -20.77 -0.93
N GLY A 308 3.80 -21.30 -2.00
CA GLY A 308 4.02 -22.72 -2.19
C GLY A 308 5.06 -23.37 -1.27
N SER A 309 5.86 -22.58 -0.55
CA SER A 309 6.89 -23.10 0.36
C SER A 309 6.92 -22.34 1.69
N VAL A 310 7.12 -23.06 2.77
CA VAL A 310 7.29 -22.50 4.12
C VAL A 310 8.53 -21.59 4.25
N GLY A 311 9.49 -21.74 3.33
CA GLY A 311 10.70 -20.92 3.27
C GLY A 311 10.51 -19.54 2.64
N ASP A 312 9.41 -19.32 1.93
CA ASP A 312 9.16 -18.09 1.18
C ASP A 312 9.02 -16.87 2.10
N HIS A 313 9.57 -15.74 1.66
CA HIS A 313 9.63 -14.52 2.46
C HIS A 313 9.81 -13.25 1.61
N LEU A 314 9.49 -12.13 2.23
CA LEU A 314 9.81 -10.81 1.70
C LEU A 314 11.23 -10.40 2.13
N ASN A 315 11.98 -9.82 1.19
CA ASN A 315 13.24 -9.13 1.44
C ASN A 315 13.11 -7.61 1.29
N GLY A 316 12.08 -7.14 0.57
CA GLY A 316 11.89 -5.73 0.34
C GLY A 316 10.44 -5.37 0.06
N SER A 317 10.04 -4.19 0.56
CA SER A 317 8.85 -3.43 0.22
C SER A 317 9.26 -1.97 0.36
N TYR A 318 9.57 -1.28 -0.74
CA TYR A 318 10.25 0.01 -0.67
C TYR A 318 9.92 0.93 -1.85
N PRO A 319 10.03 2.28 -1.65
CA PRO A 319 9.91 3.24 -2.73
C PRO A 319 11.10 3.14 -3.69
N SER A 320 10.81 3.22 -4.99
CA SER A 320 11.79 3.04 -6.05
C SER A 320 11.60 4.02 -7.20
N ASP A 321 12.56 4.04 -8.12
CA ASP A 321 12.35 4.54 -9.48
C ASP A 321 11.52 3.55 -10.30
N SER A 322 11.21 3.89 -11.56
CA SER A 322 10.44 3.04 -12.46
C SER A 322 11.15 1.75 -12.87
N GLY A 323 12.45 1.65 -12.64
CA GLY A 323 13.27 0.46 -12.86
C GLY A 323 13.36 -0.46 -11.64
N GLY A 324 12.75 -0.07 -10.51
CA GLY A 324 12.80 -0.85 -9.27
C GLY A 324 14.03 -0.58 -8.40
N THR A 325 14.86 0.41 -8.75
CA THR A 325 16.02 0.78 -7.92
C THR A 325 15.55 1.56 -6.69
N PRO A 326 15.97 1.17 -5.48
CA PRO A 326 15.64 1.93 -4.27
C PRO A 326 16.09 3.39 -4.38
N VAL A 327 15.23 4.32 -3.96
CA VAL A 327 15.56 5.76 -4.03
C VAL A 327 16.42 6.19 -2.84
N SER A 328 17.17 7.28 -3.05
CA SER A 328 18.04 7.87 -2.02
C SER A 328 17.30 8.82 -1.09
N ASP A 329 17.93 9.17 0.04
CA ASP A 329 17.43 10.19 0.96
C ASP A 329 17.18 11.53 0.27
N GLY A 330 16.08 12.18 0.62
CA GLY A 330 15.67 13.46 0.06
C GLY A 330 15.00 13.38 -1.32
N THR A 331 14.81 12.18 -1.89
CA THR A 331 14.14 12.04 -3.20
C THR A 331 12.69 12.52 -3.12
N THR A 332 12.30 13.40 -4.04
CA THR A 332 10.94 13.94 -4.19
C THR A 332 10.21 13.42 -5.45
N THR A 333 10.89 12.61 -6.23
CA THR A 333 10.43 12.08 -7.52
C THR A 333 10.24 10.56 -7.52
N ALA A 334 10.20 9.94 -6.32
CA ALA A 334 9.83 8.53 -6.23
C ALA A 334 8.45 8.33 -6.86
N SER A 335 8.35 7.44 -7.83
CA SER A 335 7.12 7.23 -8.60
C SER A 335 6.62 5.79 -8.53
N SER A 336 7.41 4.89 -7.98
CA SER A 336 7.13 3.46 -7.98
C SER A 336 7.38 2.83 -6.63
N TRP A 337 6.74 1.69 -6.42
CA TRP A 337 6.98 0.80 -5.29
C TRP A 337 7.47 -0.54 -5.78
N THR A 338 8.43 -1.12 -5.10
CA THR A 338 9.03 -2.41 -5.44
C THR A 338 8.86 -3.40 -4.30
N ALA A 339 8.39 -4.58 -4.64
CA ALA A 339 8.45 -5.77 -3.80
C ALA A 339 9.66 -6.62 -4.19
N SER A 340 10.40 -7.09 -3.19
CA SER A 340 11.45 -8.09 -3.35
C SER A 340 11.08 -9.33 -2.53
N THR A 341 10.99 -10.46 -3.19
CA THR A 341 10.59 -11.74 -2.62
C THR A 341 11.70 -12.77 -2.81
N HIS A 342 11.74 -13.78 -1.96
CA HIS A 342 12.75 -14.82 -2.02
C HIS A 342 12.20 -16.16 -1.53
N THR A 343 12.67 -17.26 -2.13
CA THR A 343 12.42 -18.61 -1.60
C THR A 343 13.48 -18.98 -0.56
N GLY A 344 13.09 -19.86 0.35
CA GLY A 344 14.03 -20.55 1.23
C GLY A 344 14.83 -21.64 0.49
N GLY A 345 15.29 -22.65 1.23
CA GLY A 345 16.11 -23.74 0.72
C GLY A 345 15.38 -24.77 -0.15
N THR A 346 14.07 -24.60 -0.39
CA THR A 346 13.25 -25.53 -1.18
C THR A 346 12.55 -24.80 -2.32
N SER A 347 12.21 -25.51 -3.39
CA SER A 347 11.42 -24.95 -4.49
C SER A 347 10.00 -24.60 -4.03
N SER A 348 9.41 -23.60 -4.65
CA SER A 348 8.10 -23.04 -4.32
C SER A 348 7.22 -22.88 -5.57
N PRO A 349 6.66 -23.97 -6.09
CA PRO A 349 5.78 -23.89 -7.26
C PRO A 349 4.47 -23.18 -6.91
N GLY A 350 3.92 -22.42 -7.87
CA GLY A 350 2.64 -21.72 -7.71
C GLY A 350 2.70 -20.48 -6.79
N THR A 351 3.89 -19.95 -6.57
CA THR A 351 4.10 -18.72 -5.79
C THR A 351 4.03 -17.50 -6.71
N SER A 352 3.47 -16.41 -6.22
CA SER A 352 3.44 -15.08 -6.85
C SER A 352 4.17 -14.05 -6.00
N SER A 353 4.71 -13.05 -6.68
CA SER A 353 5.26 -11.83 -6.09
C SER A 353 4.34 -10.67 -6.46
N ASP A 354 3.81 -9.99 -5.44
CA ASP A 354 2.78 -8.98 -5.59
C ASP A 354 3.27 -7.64 -5.05
N VAL A 355 2.88 -6.55 -5.69
CA VAL A 355 3.25 -5.18 -5.30
C VAL A 355 2.08 -4.23 -5.45
N TRP A 356 1.95 -3.30 -4.52
CA TRP A 356 0.99 -2.19 -4.57
C TRP A 356 1.72 -0.86 -4.46
N ALA A 357 1.21 0.14 -5.18
CA ALA A 357 1.53 1.55 -4.96
C ALA A 357 0.23 2.29 -4.66
N LEU A 358 0.25 3.14 -3.64
CA LEU A 358 -0.82 4.08 -3.35
C LEU A 358 -0.43 5.46 -3.88
N CYS A 359 -1.28 5.99 -4.75
CA CYS A 359 -1.08 7.24 -5.47
C CYS A 359 -2.13 8.24 -5.01
N ALA A 360 -1.72 9.34 -4.36
CA ALA A 360 -2.64 10.33 -3.84
C ALA A 360 -2.70 11.58 -4.72
N ASP A 361 -3.91 12.06 -4.94
CA ASP A 361 -4.22 13.30 -5.62
C ASP A 361 -5.25 14.08 -4.78
N ASP A 362 -4.96 15.34 -4.48
CA ASP A 362 -5.85 16.30 -3.84
C ASP A 362 -6.22 17.45 -4.78
N GLY A 363 -6.04 17.25 -6.07
CA GLY A 363 -6.58 18.10 -7.14
C GLY A 363 -8.05 17.78 -7.41
N VAL A 364 -8.84 18.77 -7.76
CA VAL A 364 -10.26 18.67 -8.12
C VAL A 364 -10.43 19.05 -9.58
#